data_ad0004b2f1a12fbd9391a0fa0c63bc58
#
_entry.id   ad0004b2f1a12fbd9391a0fa0c63bc58
#
_cell.length_a   1.000
_cell.length_b   1.000
_cell.length_c   1.000
_cell.angle_alpha   90.00
_cell.angle_beta   90.00
_cell.angle_gamma   90.00
#
_symmetry.space_group_name_H-M   'P 1'
#
loop_
_entity.id
_entity.type
_entity.pdbx_description
1 polymer ?
#
loop_
_entity_poly.entity_id
_entity_poly.type
_entity_poly.pdbx_seq_one_letter_code
_entity_poly.pdbx_strand_id
1 'polypeptide(L)'
;MSEVLSHSCVALSELSPGEAGTLHHSNLNGILRLRLMDLGFTHGALVEVVRKGPGGRLLAVRVRGTVMAIRHKDAVRLLVSRLR
;
A
#
# COMPACT_ATOMS: atom_id res chain seq x y z
N MET A 1 2.82 21.08 -10.01
CA MET A 1 2.52 19.84 -10.47
C MET A 1 3.01 18.72 -9.61
N SER A 2 4.29 18.42 -9.61
CA SER A 2 4.76 17.30 -8.79
C SER A 2 4.53 17.55 -7.32
N GLU A 3 4.52 18.79 -6.91
CA GLU A 3 4.26 19.09 -5.49
C GLU A 3 2.88 18.63 -5.07
N VAL A 4 1.93 18.73 -5.98
CA VAL A 4 0.57 18.32 -5.65
C VAL A 4 0.54 16.85 -5.31
N LEU A 5 1.29 16.05 -6.07
CA LEU A 5 1.32 14.62 -5.81
C LEU A 5 1.96 14.29 -4.47
N SER A 6 3.03 15.01 -4.12
CA SER A 6 3.71 14.69 -2.87
C SER A 6 2.84 15.03 -1.66
N HIS A 7 1.92 15.99 -1.78
CA HIS A 7 1.05 16.33 -0.68
C HIS A 7 0.04 15.24 -0.36
N SER A 8 -0.25 14.37 -1.33
CA SER A 8 -1.23 13.32 -1.12
C SER A 8 -0.59 11.97 -0.80
N CYS A 9 0.74 11.91 -0.70
CA CYS A 9 1.41 10.65 -0.38
C CYS A 9 1.31 10.37 1.11
N VAL A 10 0.83 9.18 1.41
CA VAL A 10 0.71 8.72 2.79
C VAL A 10 1.16 7.27 2.84
N ALA A 11 1.38 6.76 4.05
CA ALA A 11 1.68 5.34 4.19
C ALA A 11 0.41 4.53 3.91
N LEU A 12 0.60 3.36 3.30
CA LEU A 12 -0.53 2.48 3.01
C LEU A 12 -1.32 2.18 4.27
N SER A 13 -0.64 2.10 5.41
CA SER A 13 -1.29 1.81 6.68
C SER A 13 -2.27 2.89 7.12
N GLU A 14 -2.19 4.08 6.53
CA GLU A 14 -3.07 5.18 6.90
C GLU A 14 -4.37 5.19 6.12
N LEU A 15 -4.48 4.38 5.09
CA LEU A 15 -5.72 4.29 4.35
C LEU A 15 -6.75 3.53 5.16
N SER A 16 -7.99 3.99 5.10
CA SER A 16 -9.11 3.31 5.75
C SER A 16 -9.69 2.26 4.81
N PRO A 17 -10.43 1.27 5.36
CA PRO A 17 -11.10 0.31 4.48
C PRO A 17 -11.97 1.03 3.46
N GLY A 18 -11.86 0.60 2.22
CA GLY A 18 -12.56 1.22 1.10
C GLY A 18 -11.74 2.29 0.39
N GLU A 19 -10.67 2.74 0.98
CA GLU A 19 -9.80 3.72 0.32
C GLU A 19 -8.76 3.03 -0.53
N ALA A 20 -8.28 3.74 -1.54
CA ALA A 20 -7.27 3.22 -2.45
C ALA A 20 -6.24 4.29 -2.74
N GLY A 21 -5.10 3.85 -3.22
CA GLY A 21 -4.06 4.76 -3.65
C GLY A 21 -3.15 4.07 -4.65
N THR A 22 -2.35 4.87 -5.32
CA THR A 22 -1.35 4.33 -6.24
C THR A 22 0.00 4.32 -5.55
N LEU A 23 0.70 3.21 -5.69
CA LEU A 23 1.98 3.02 -5.02
C LEU A 23 3.04 3.88 -5.66
N HIS A 24 3.73 4.68 -4.86
CA HIS A 24 4.81 5.52 -5.38
C HIS A 24 6.16 4.85 -5.25
N HIS A 25 6.49 4.45 -4.06
CA HIS A 25 7.71 3.69 -3.84
C HIS A 25 7.66 3.11 -2.45
N SER A 26 8.60 2.22 -2.16
CA SER A 26 8.63 1.58 -0.85
C SER A 26 10.02 1.69 -0.27
N ASN A 27 10.07 1.69 1.05
CA ASN A 27 11.34 1.66 1.77
C ASN A 27 11.73 0.24 2.14
N LEU A 28 11.00 -0.73 1.62
CA LEU A 28 11.35 -2.13 1.84
C LEU A 28 12.54 -2.50 0.97
N ASN A 29 13.32 -3.45 1.45
CA ASN A 29 14.42 -3.97 0.67
C ASN A 29 14.57 -5.45 0.97
N GLY A 30 15.52 -6.11 0.28
CA GLY A 30 15.77 -7.51 0.48
C GLY A 30 14.69 -8.39 -0.12
N ILE A 31 14.56 -9.58 0.45
CA ILE A 31 13.65 -10.59 -0.08
C ILE A 31 12.20 -10.15 -0.01
N LEU A 32 11.83 -9.46 1.06
CA LEU A 32 10.45 -9.01 1.21
C LEU A 32 10.08 -8.04 0.09
N ARG A 33 11.00 -7.14 -0.28
CA ARG A 33 10.73 -6.21 -1.37
C ARG A 33 10.49 -6.96 -2.67
N LEU A 34 11.35 -7.94 -2.96
CA LEU A 34 11.20 -8.70 -4.21
C LEU A 34 9.89 -9.48 -4.22
N ARG A 35 9.52 -10.07 -3.08
CA ARG A 35 8.29 -10.82 -3.00
C ARG A 35 7.08 -9.95 -3.23
N LEU A 36 7.07 -8.75 -2.65
CA LEU A 36 5.94 -7.85 -2.83
C LEU A 36 5.86 -7.36 -4.28
N MET A 37 7.01 -7.12 -4.91
CA MET A 37 6.99 -6.73 -6.31
C MET A 37 6.42 -7.84 -7.19
N ASP A 38 6.75 -9.08 -6.89
CA ASP A 38 6.19 -10.20 -7.65
C ASP A 38 4.68 -10.30 -7.48
N LEU A 39 4.17 -9.85 -6.34
CA LEU A 39 2.74 -9.88 -6.09
C LEU A 39 2.01 -8.68 -6.67
N GLY A 40 2.73 -7.77 -7.29
CA GLY A 40 2.10 -6.65 -7.96
C GLY A 40 2.30 -5.30 -7.29
N PHE A 41 3.06 -5.24 -6.19
CA PHE A 41 3.34 -3.96 -5.52
C PHE A 41 4.46 -3.24 -6.23
N THR A 42 4.17 -2.82 -7.45
CA THR A 42 5.13 -2.08 -8.26
C THR A 42 4.72 -0.62 -8.29
N HIS A 43 5.65 0.23 -8.69
CA HIS A 43 5.38 1.66 -8.78
C HIS A 43 4.18 1.91 -9.68
N GLY A 44 3.23 2.72 -9.20
CA GLY A 44 2.04 3.03 -9.98
C GLY A 44 0.91 2.03 -9.81
N ALA A 45 1.14 0.92 -9.11
CA ALA A 45 0.07 -0.07 -8.92
C ALA A 45 -1.02 0.51 -8.03
N LEU A 46 -2.26 0.19 -8.36
CA LEU A 46 -3.40 0.58 -7.54
C LEU A 46 -3.57 -0.42 -6.41
N VAL A 47 -3.61 0.09 -5.19
CA VAL A 47 -3.76 -0.74 -3.99
C VAL A 47 -4.98 -0.24 -3.24
N GLU A 48 -5.89 -1.13 -2.93
CA GLU A 48 -7.10 -0.81 -2.18
C GLU A 48 -7.06 -1.53 -0.83
N VAL A 49 -7.35 -0.80 0.25
CA VAL A 49 -7.47 -1.44 1.56
C VAL A 49 -8.88 -1.98 1.66
N VAL A 50 -9.00 -3.31 1.79
CA VAL A 50 -10.28 -3.96 1.86
C VAL A 50 -10.76 -4.00 3.30
N ARG A 51 -9.86 -4.30 4.22
CA ARG A 51 -10.23 -4.48 5.62
C ARG A 51 -8.98 -4.44 6.48
N LYS A 52 -9.14 -4.07 7.74
CA LYS A 52 -8.06 -4.15 8.72
C LYS A 52 -8.42 -5.22 9.74
N GLY A 53 -7.42 -6.01 10.10
CA GLY A 53 -7.64 -7.07 11.06
C GLY A 53 -7.70 -6.57 12.49
N PRO A 54 -8.02 -7.48 13.43
CA PRO A 54 -8.12 -7.12 14.82
C PRO A 54 -6.80 -6.54 15.32
N GLY A 55 -6.89 -5.46 16.08
CA GLY A 55 -5.71 -4.83 16.63
C GLY A 55 -4.88 -4.07 15.62
N GLY A 56 -5.33 -4.01 14.37
CA GLY A 56 -4.61 -3.26 13.34
C GLY A 56 -3.30 -3.86 12.91
N ARG A 57 -3.06 -5.12 13.22
CA ARG A 57 -1.77 -5.76 12.89
C ARG A 57 -1.66 -6.19 11.44
N LEU A 58 -2.79 -6.46 10.81
CA LEU A 58 -2.84 -6.91 9.43
C LEU A 58 -3.79 -6.04 8.65
N LEU A 59 -3.46 -5.85 7.37
CA LEU A 59 -4.36 -5.19 6.42
C LEU A 59 -4.64 -6.18 5.31
N ALA A 60 -5.91 -6.31 4.94
CA ALA A 60 -6.26 -7.03 3.72
C ALA A 60 -6.32 -6.00 2.61
N VAL A 61 -5.53 -6.20 1.57
CA VAL A 61 -5.46 -5.25 0.47
C VAL A 61 -5.70 -5.98 -0.85
N ARG A 62 -6.24 -5.24 -1.80
CA ARG A 62 -6.43 -5.75 -3.15
C ARG A 62 -5.46 -5.05 -4.08
N VAL A 63 -4.68 -5.84 -4.80
CA VAL A 63 -3.78 -5.31 -5.82
C VAL A 63 -3.83 -6.26 -7.00
N ARG A 64 -4.04 -5.73 -8.19
CA ARG A 64 -4.13 -6.51 -9.43
C ARG A 64 -5.16 -7.62 -9.33
N GLY A 65 -6.29 -7.34 -8.66
CA GLY A 65 -7.37 -8.30 -8.55
C GLY A 65 -7.17 -9.38 -7.50
N THR A 66 -6.07 -9.35 -6.77
CA THR A 66 -5.78 -10.34 -5.74
C THR A 66 -5.85 -9.69 -4.37
N VAL A 67 -6.54 -10.34 -3.44
CA VAL A 67 -6.60 -9.86 -2.06
C VAL A 67 -5.57 -10.62 -1.26
N MET A 68 -4.77 -9.89 -0.51
CA MET A 68 -3.73 -10.51 0.30
C MET A 68 -3.59 -9.75 1.61
N ALA A 69 -2.95 -10.39 2.59
CA ALA A 69 -2.73 -9.77 3.89
C ALA A 69 -1.31 -9.24 3.96
N ILE A 70 -1.19 -8.02 4.48
CA ILE A 70 0.11 -7.39 4.69
C ILE A 70 0.17 -6.99 6.16
N ARG A 71 1.31 -7.22 6.78
CA ARG A 71 1.49 -6.80 8.16
C ARG A 71 1.56 -5.28 8.23
N HIS A 72 0.99 -4.75 9.31
CA HIS A 72 0.98 -3.29 9.50
C HIS A 72 2.39 -2.72 9.44
N LYS A 73 3.36 -3.40 10.04
CA LYS A 73 4.73 -2.88 10.07
C LYS A 73 5.33 -2.78 8.69
N ASP A 74 4.84 -3.54 7.73
CA ASP A 74 5.31 -3.42 6.35
C ASP A 74 4.53 -2.35 5.62
N ALA A 75 3.24 -2.23 5.93
CA ALA A 75 2.40 -1.22 5.28
C ALA A 75 2.83 0.19 5.61
N VAL A 76 3.41 0.42 6.79
CA VAL A 76 3.87 1.77 7.13
C VAL A 76 5.02 2.21 6.25
N ARG A 77 5.66 1.27 5.56
CA ARG A 77 6.82 1.58 4.72
C ARG A 77 6.46 1.69 3.24
N LEU A 78 5.18 1.50 2.90
CA LEU A 78 4.72 1.60 1.52
C LEU A 78 4.00 2.93 1.35
N LEU A 79 4.51 3.76 0.46
CA LEU A 79 3.94 5.08 0.24
C LEU A 79 3.00 5.04 -0.95
N VAL A 80 1.81 5.58 -0.77
CA VAL A 80 0.80 5.62 -1.81
C VAL A 80 0.28 7.03 -1.96
N SER A 81 -0.17 7.34 -3.16
CA SER A 81 -0.87 8.58 -3.44
C SER A 81 -2.36 8.27 -3.32
N ARG A 82 -3.00 8.88 -2.32
CA ARG A 82 -4.40 8.59 -2.02
C ARG A 82 -5.30 9.04 -3.15
N LEU A 83 -6.21 8.17 -3.54
CA LEU A 83 -7.22 8.53 -4.53
C LEU A 83 -8.42 9.15 -3.84
N ARG A 84 -9.07 10.06 -4.57
CA ARG A 84 -10.22 10.79 -4.03
C ARG A 84 -11.51 10.18 -4.52
#